data_18098a1cd4f9a372d789e3c65b17efeb
#
_entry.id   18098a1cd4f9a372d789e3c65b17efeb
#
_cell.length_a   1.000
_cell.length_b   1.000
_cell.length_c   1.000
_cell.angle_alpha   90.00
_cell.angle_beta   90.00
_cell.angle_gamma   90.00
#
_symmetry.space_group_name_H-M   'P 1'
#
loop_
_entity.id
_entity.type
_entity.pdbx_description
1 polymer ?
#
loop_
_entity_poly.entity_id
_entity_poly.type
_entity_poly.pdbx_seq_one_letter_code
_entity_poly.pdbx_strand_id
1 'polypeptide(L)'
;LSILTTNLENPTGYGRTLKDKENNVLGIIEEKDADSEQKKIKEIFTGILVAKGSVLKKYIPEINNNNATKEFYLTDLIGIAHKNGFKINTLSSSNEETAGANNRIEQEELEKTLRIMKSDDLLRNGVTLLDKSRVDVRGEVKTGSDCVIDVNVIFEGNVELGNNVEIGANTIICDTKIGDNTKILPFSHIDSSKIGAKCSIGPYARLREGSVIMDGARIGNFVETKKTSLGR
;
A
#
# COMPACT_ATOMS: atom_id res chain seq x y z
N LEU A 1 -1.04 24.00 -14.28
CA LEU A 1 -0.13 23.01 -13.69
C LEU A 1 -0.54 22.76 -12.25
N SER A 2 -0.57 21.49 -11.81
CA SER A 2 -0.88 21.12 -10.42
C SER A 2 0.21 20.22 -9.88
N ILE A 3 0.50 20.39 -8.60
CA ILE A 3 1.48 19.57 -7.88
C ILE A 3 0.84 18.99 -6.62
N LEU A 4 1.29 17.81 -6.24
CA LEU A 4 0.93 17.20 -4.98
C LEU A 4 2.01 17.52 -3.94
N THR A 5 1.58 18.02 -2.77
CA THR A 5 2.47 18.39 -1.67
C THR A 5 2.05 17.69 -0.38
N THR A 6 2.96 17.56 0.56
CA THR A 6 2.67 17.13 1.92
C THR A 6 3.52 17.90 2.92
N ASN A 7 3.13 17.91 4.20
CA ASN A 7 3.90 18.51 5.26
C ASN A 7 4.61 17.44 6.08
N LEU A 8 5.94 17.52 6.17
CA LEU A 8 6.75 16.59 6.96
C LEU A 8 7.30 17.30 8.19
N GLU A 9 7.33 16.61 9.33
CA GLU A 9 8.04 17.09 10.52
C GLU A 9 9.54 17.19 10.27
N ASN A 10 10.10 16.21 9.57
CA ASN A 10 11.49 16.23 9.10
C ASN A 10 11.52 16.16 7.58
N PRO A 11 11.62 17.31 6.88
CA PRO A 11 11.64 17.36 5.42
C PRO A 11 13.01 17.14 4.79
N THR A 12 14.03 16.73 5.54
CA THR A 12 15.41 16.52 5.05
C THR A 12 15.43 15.58 3.85
N GLY A 13 16.14 15.96 2.80
CA GLY A 13 16.28 15.18 1.57
C GLY A 13 15.21 15.43 0.51
N TYR A 14 14.16 16.20 0.80
CA TYR A 14 13.09 16.51 -0.15
C TYR A 14 13.21 17.92 -0.73
N GLY A 15 12.60 18.16 -1.88
CA GLY A 15 12.41 19.49 -2.45
C GLY A 15 11.34 20.29 -1.69
N ARG A 16 11.66 21.54 -1.31
CA ARG A 16 10.75 22.44 -0.58
C ARG A 16 9.86 23.23 -1.52
N THR A 17 8.59 23.35 -1.18
CA THR A 17 7.63 24.15 -1.94
C THR A 17 7.75 25.62 -1.54
N LEU A 18 8.30 26.45 -2.42
CA LEU A 18 8.42 27.89 -2.21
C LEU A 18 7.10 28.58 -2.51
N LYS A 19 6.63 29.42 -1.59
CA LYS A 19 5.39 30.19 -1.72
C LYS A 19 5.60 31.65 -1.39
N ASP A 20 4.76 32.51 -2.00
CA ASP A 20 4.69 33.91 -1.62
C ASP A 20 3.78 34.12 -0.39
N LYS A 21 3.62 35.39 0.02
CA LYS A 21 2.78 35.79 1.15
C LYS A 21 1.28 35.51 0.93
N GLU A 22 0.87 35.32 -0.32
CA GLU A 22 -0.50 35.05 -0.74
C GLU A 22 -0.71 33.53 -0.95
N ASN A 23 0.28 32.70 -0.56
CA ASN A 23 0.28 31.25 -0.67
C ASN A 23 0.31 30.73 -2.13
N ASN A 24 0.75 31.55 -3.09
CA ASN A 24 0.98 31.09 -4.46
C ASN A 24 2.34 30.38 -4.55
N VAL A 25 2.40 29.27 -5.28
CA VAL A 25 3.64 28.53 -5.49
C VAL A 25 4.54 29.29 -6.46
N LEU A 26 5.76 29.59 -6.03
CA LEU A 26 6.81 30.23 -6.81
C LEU A 26 7.73 29.22 -7.51
N GLY A 27 7.91 28.04 -6.91
CA GLY A 27 8.80 26.99 -7.41
C GLY A 27 9.06 25.92 -6.35
N ILE A 28 9.93 25.00 -6.70
CA ILE A 28 10.49 24.00 -5.78
C ILE A 28 11.98 24.26 -5.67
N ILE A 29 12.54 24.17 -4.47
CA ILE A 29 13.99 24.22 -4.24
C ILE A 29 14.45 22.87 -3.67
N GLU A 30 15.43 22.25 -4.32
CA GLU A 30 15.98 20.97 -3.86
C GLU A 30 16.80 21.16 -2.57
N GLU A 31 16.88 20.11 -1.73
CA GLU A 31 17.58 20.16 -0.43
C GLU A 31 18.99 20.72 -0.52
N LYS A 32 19.75 20.33 -1.57
CA LYS A 32 21.16 20.71 -1.73
C LYS A 32 21.36 22.17 -2.17
N ASP A 33 20.34 22.76 -2.79
CA ASP A 33 20.34 24.14 -3.27
C ASP A 33 19.66 25.10 -2.28
N ALA A 34 18.93 24.58 -1.29
CA ALA A 34 18.18 25.34 -0.31
C ALA A 34 19.09 26.01 0.73
N ASP A 35 18.83 27.28 1.02
CA ASP A 35 19.45 28.00 2.13
C ASP A 35 18.88 27.58 3.51
N SER A 36 19.41 28.18 4.60
CA SER A 36 19.04 27.82 5.96
C SER A 36 17.57 28.13 6.31
N GLU A 37 16.98 29.16 5.72
CA GLU A 37 15.58 29.52 5.92
C GLU A 37 14.66 28.63 5.09
N GLN A 38 15.02 28.36 3.85
CA GLN A 38 14.28 27.47 2.95
C GLN A 38 14.24 26.03 3.49
N LYS A 39 15.30 25.56 4.13
CA LYS A 39 15.34 24.23 4.78
C LYS A 39 14.35 24.07 5.95
N LYS A 40 13.87 25.16 6.54
CA LYS A 40 12.85 25.15 7.59
C LYS A 40 11.43 24.91 7.06
N ILE A 41 11.22 25.07 5.75
CA ILE A 41 9.93 24.84 5.12
C ILE A 41 9.58 23.35 5.26
N LYS A 42 8.43 23.06 5.85
CA LYS A 42 7.93 21.70 6.06
C LYS A 42 7.15 21.15 4.87
N GLU A 43 6.60 22.03 4.03
CA GLU A 43 5.85 21.61 2.85
C GLU A 43 6.81 21.18 1.73
N ILE A 44 6.73 19.91 1.39
CA ILE A 44 7.58 19.29 0.37
C ILE A 44 6.77 18.96 -0.89
N PHE A 45 7.49 18.83 -2.00
CA PHE A 45 6.96 18.28 -3.24
C PHE A 45 7.09 16.76 -3.22
N THR A 46 6.01 16.05 -3.50
CA THR A 46 5.95 14.58 -3.43
C THR A 46 6.50 13.86 -4.66
N GLY A 47 6.95 14.59 -5.69
CA GLY A 47 7.34 14.03 -6.98
C GLY A 47 6.19 13.90 -7.98
N ILE A 48 4.95 14.16 -7.57
CA ILE A 48 3.76 14.01 -8.41
C ILE A 48 3.31 15.36 -8.95
N LEU A 49 3.26 15.49 -10.27
CA LEU A 49 2.74 16.67 -10.95
C LEU A 49 1.81 16.29 -12.11
N VAL A 50 0.87 17.19 -12.41
CA VAL A 50 -0.02 17.10 -13.55
C VAL A 50 0.08 18.39 -14.36
N ALA A 51 0.40 18.26 -15.63
CA ALA A 51 0.48 19.38 -16.55
C ALA A 51 -0.08 19.03 -17.94
N LYS A 52 -0.53 20.06 -18.67
CA LYS A 52 -0.87 19.87 -20.10
C LYS A 52 0.39 19.49 -20.88
N GLY A 53 0.28 18.52 -21.79
CA GLY A 53 1.39 18.08 -22.63
C GLY A 53 2.06 19.22 -23.43
N SER A 54 1.30 20.24 -23.83
CA SER A 54 1.85 21.45 -24.49
C SER A 54 2.77 22.26 -23.57
N VAL A 55 2.48 22.31 -22.25
CA VAL A 55 3.32 22.99 -21.26
C VAL A 55 4.63 22.23 -21.10
N LEU A 56 4.56 20.90 -20.96
CA LEU A 56 5.73 20.03 -20.84
C LEU A 56 6.64 20.16 -22.07
N LYS A 57 6.08 20.01 -23.27
CA LYS A 57 6.84 20.12 -24.54
C LYS A 57 7.52 21.46 -24.71
N LYS A 58 6.89 22.55 -24.24
CA LYS A 58 7.45 23.90 -24.37
C LYS A 58 8.56 24.16 -23.37
N TYR A 59 8.40 23.79 -22.10
CA TYR A 59 9.24 24.26 -21.00
C TYR A 59 10.25 23.26 -20.49
N ILE A 60 10.12 21.95 -20.73
CA ILE A 60 11.15 20.97 -20.41
C ILE A 60 12.51 21.33 -21.06
N PRO A 61 12.59 21.79 -22.33
CA PRO A 61 13.85 22.20 -22.94
C PRO A 61 14.52 23.43 -22.28
N GLU A 62 13.80 24.18 -21.44
CA GLU A 62 14.34 25.34 -20.72
C GLU A 62 14.98 24.96 -19.38
N ILE A 63 14.80 23.72 -18.93
CA ILE A 63 15.45 23.19 -17.73
C ILE A 63 16.97 23.12 -17.98
N ASN A 64 17.74 23.57 -17.03
CA ASN A 64 19.19 23.53 -17.09
C ASN A 64 19.78 22.80 -15.88
N ASN A 65 21.08 22.62 -15.83
CA ASN A 65 21.78 21.94 -14.74
C ASN A 65 22.65 22.89 -13.90
N ASN A 66 22.29 24.17 -13.83
CA ASN A 66 22.98 25.18 -13.02
C ASN A 66 22.57 25.08 -11.53
N ASN A 67 22.87 23.97 -10.91
CA ASN A 67 22.55 23.64 -9.52
C ASN A 67 23.74 22.93 -8.85
N ALA A 68 23.65 22.66 -7.56
CA ALA A 68 24.73 22.06 -6.76
C ALA A 68 25.15 20.65 -7.25
N THR A 69 24.25 19.87 -7.82
CA THR A 69 24.51 18.49 -8.28
C THR A 69 24.86 18.40 -9.76
N LYS A 70 24.69 19.48 -10.53
CA LYS A 70 24.85 19.51 -12.00
C LYS A 70 23.86 18.58 -12.73
N GLU A 71 22.69 18.36 -12.16
CA GLU A 71 21.62 17.51 -12.69
C GLU A 71 20.46 18.34 -13.24
N PHE A 72 19.72 17.78 -14.20
CA PHE A 72 18.49 18.39 -14.69
C PHE A 72 17.32 18.04 -13.77
N TYR A 73 16.83 19.01 -13.03
CA TYR A 73 15.70 18.81 -12.11
C TYR A 73 14.36 19.08 -12.78
N LEU A 74 13.49 18.07 -12.84
CA LEU A 74 12.14 18.28 -13.34
C LEU A 74 11.36 19.30 -12.49
N THR A 75 11.72 19.45 -11.23
CA THR A 75 11.15 20.43 -10.29
C THR A 75 11.34 21.89 -10.74
N ASP A 76 12.38 22.19 -11.52
CA ASP A 76 12.61 23.51 -12.11
C ASP A 76 11.46 23.94 -13.02
N LEU A 77 10.77 22.98 -13.66
CA LEU A 77 9.60 23.25 -14.49
C LEU A 77 8.54 24.09 -13.76
N ILE A 78 8.40 23.91 -12.46
CA ILE A 78 7.40 24.61 -11.64
C ILE A 78 7.73 26.08 -11.56
N GLY A 79 9.01 26.41 -11.29
CA GLY A 79 9.51 27.78 -11.28
C GLY A 79 9.47 28.45 -12.66
N ILE A 80 9.81 27.70 -13.72
CA ILE A 80 9.73 28.17 -15.12
C ILE A 80 8.26 28.49 -15.48
N ALA A 81 7.34 27.59 -15.15
CA ALA A 81 5.91 27.80 -15.43
C ALA A 81 5.37 29.01 -14.65
N HIS A 82 5.73 29.18 -13.38
CA HIS A 82 5.36 30.37 -12.60
C HIS A 82 5.85 31.65 -13.25
N LYS A 83 7.13 31.74 -13.64
CA LYS A 83 7.71 32.91 -14.33
C LYS A 83 7.03 33.25 -15.65
N ASN A 84 6.44 32.25 -16.31
CA ASN A 84 5.66 32.41 -17.54
C ASN A 84 4.16 32.66 -17.30
N GLY A 85 3.77 33.04 -16.07
CA GLY A 85 2.41 33.44 -15.71
C GLY A 85 1.43 32.30 -15.49
N PHE A 86 1.89 31.05 -15.38
CA PHE A 86 1.00 29.94 -15.05
C PHE A 86 0.70 29.93 -13.56
N LYS A 87 -0.57 29.77 -13.23
CA LYS A 87 -0.99 29.46 -11.87
C LYS A 87 -0.62 28.01 -11.55
N ILE A 88 0.08 27.80 -10.46
CA ILE A 88 0.43 26.49 -9.93
C ILE A 88 -0.58 26.16 -8.82
N ASN A 89 -1.38 25.12 -9.01
CA ASN A 89 -2.29 24.66 -7.96
C ASN A 89 -1.58 23.61 -7.10
N THR A 90 -1.80 23.64 -5.80
CA THR A 90 -1.35 22.61 -4.87
C THR A 90 -2.55 21.78 -4.41
N LEU A 91 -2.34 20.48 -4.31
CA LEU A 91 -3.20 19.56 -3.58
C LEU A 91 -2.37 18.96 -2.45
N SER A 92 -2.85 19.04 -1.24
CA SER A 92 -2.18 18.42 -0.09
C SER A 92 -2.68 17.00 0.10
N SER A 93 -1.78 16.06 0.35
CA SER A 93 -2.09 14.67 0.70
C SER A 93 -1.41 14.30 2.01
N SER A 94 -1.78 13.15 2.57
CA SER A 94 -1.10 12.63 3.74
C SER A 94 0.29 12.10 3.39
N ASN A 95 1.16 12.02 4.39
CA ASN A 95 2.50 11.47 4.19
C ASN A 95 2.44 9.98 3.83
N GLU A 96 1.52 9.25 4.44
CA GLU A 96 1.34 7.81 4.22
C GLU A 96 1.02 7.46 2.76
N GLU A 97 0.28 8.35 2.07
CA GLU A 97 -0.09 8.15 0.66
C GLU A 97 1.00 8.54 -0.33
N THR A 98 1.95 9.39 0.10
CA THR A 98 2.92 10.02 -0.82
C THR A 98 4.36 9.78 -0.45
N ALA A 99 4.62 9.06 0.62
CA ALA A 99 5.97 8.74 1.06
C ALA A 99 6.72 7.92 0.00
N GLY A 100 7.95 8.32 -0.28
CA GLY A 100 8.88 7.64 -1.17
C GLY A 100 10.00 6.97 -0.39
N ALA A 101 10.68 5.98 -1.01
CA ALA A 101 11.84 5.33 -0.42
C ALA A 101 13.07 5.51 -1.32
N ASN A 102 14.17 5.98 -0.76
CA ASN A 102 15.45 6.15 -1.44
C ASN A 102 16.44 5.04 -1.08
N ASN A 103 16.16 4.27 -0.04
CA ASN A 103 17.01 3.18 0.45
C ASN A 103 16.16 2.05 1.05
N ARG A 104 16.82 0.92 1.41
CA ARG A 104 16.14 -0.28 1.92
C ARG A 104 15.50 -0.09 3.30
N ILE A 105 15.99 0.81 4.12
CA ILE A 105 15.42 1.11 5.44
C ILE A 105 14.08 1.82 5.24
N GLU A 106 14.07 2.88 4.43
CA GLU A 106 12.85 3.61 4.10
C GLU A 106 11.82 2.71 3.39
N GLN A 107 12.28 1.81 2.52
CA GLN A 107 11.40 0.81 1.87
C GLN A 107 10.71 -0.09 2.92
N GLU A 108 11.45 -0.61 3.91
CA GLU A 108 10.87 -1.45 4.98
C GLU A 108 9.84 -0.68 5.81
N GLU A 109 10.12 0.57 6.14
CA GLU A 109 9.19 1.45 6.84
C GLU A 109 7.88 1.67 6.06
N LEU A 110 7.96 1.88 4.74
CA LEU A 110 6.79 2.00 3.88
C LEU A 110 5.98 0.70 3.81
N GLU A 111 6.64 -0.44 3.67
CA GLU A 111 5.97 -1.74 3.66
C GLU A 111 5.26 -2.03 4.99
N LYS A 112 5.88 -1.65 6.13
CA LYS A 112 5.26 -1.75 7.44
C LYS A 112 4.02 -0.86 7.56
N THR A 113 4.12 0.38 7.08
CA THR A 113 3.00 1.32 7.04
C THR A 113 1.84 0.75 6.22
N LEU A 114 2.11 0.23 5.01
CA LEU A 114 1.10 -0.38 4.15
C LEU A 114 0.44 -1.60 4.82
N ARG A 115 1.20 -2.46 5.49
CA ARG A 115 0.64 -3.61 6.24
C ARG A 115 -0.33 -3.15 7.33
N ILE A 116 0.05 -2.11 8.09
CA ILE A 116 -0.82 -1.55 9.13
C ILE A 116 -2.09 -0.96 8.52
N MET A 117 -1.99 -0.20 7.43
CA MET A 117 -3.17 0.36 6.75
C MET A 117 -4.14 -0.73 6.30
N LYS A 118 -3.65 -1.80 5.67
CA LYS A 118 -4.49 -2.93 5.25
C LYS A 118 -5.14 -3.66 6.43
N SER A 119 -4.41 -3.81 7.54
CA SER A 119 -4.98 -4.39 8.77
C SER A 119 -6.05 -3.49 9.39
N ASP A 120 -5.84 -2.18 9.39
CA ASP A 120 -6.85 -1.22 9.86
C ASP A 120 -8.10 -1.23 8.98
N ASP A 121 -7.98 -1.44 7.68
CA ASP A 121 -9.13 -1.58 6.77
C ASP A 121 -9.93 -2.86 7.08
N LEU A 122 -9.26 -3.98 7.36
CA LEU A 122 -9.94 -5.20 7.83
C LEU A 122 -10.73 -4.95 9.12
N LEU A 123 -10.12 -4.26 10.10
CA LEU A 123 -10.80 -3.90 11.36
C LEU A 123 -12.02 -2.99 11.12
N ARG A 124 -11.89 -1.97 10.25
CA ARG A 124 -13.01 -1.08 9.87
C ARG A 124 -14.15 -1.84 9.19
N ASN A 125 -13.83 -2.90 8.47
CA ASN A 125 -14.81 -3.77 7.82
C ASN A 125 -15.40 -4.86 8.75
N GLY A 126 -15.15 -4.79 10.07
CA GLY A 126 -15.75 -5.67 11.06
C GLY A 126 -15.02 -7.01 11.27
N VAL A 127 -13.78 -7.12 10.81
CA VAL A 127 -12.92 -8.28 11.10
C VAL A 127 -12.29 -8.13 12.48
N THR A 128 -12.24 -9.19 13.26
CA THR A 128 -11.45 -9.23 14.50
C THR A 128 -10.04 -9.74 14.20
N LEU A 129 -9.03 -8.92 14.46
CA LEU A 129 -7.62 -9.31 14.40
C LEU A 129 -7.09 -9.46 15.83
N LEU A 130 -6.51 -10.62 16.18
CA LEU A 130 -5.96 -10.84 17.52
C LEU A 130 -4.71 -9.98 17.77
N ASP A 131 -3.94 -9.70 16.73
CA ASP A 131 -2.84 -8.72 16.72
C ASP A 131 -2.66 -8.18 15.30
N LYS A 132 -3.08 -6.94 15.06
CA LYS A 132 -3.02 -6.32 13.72
C LYS A 132 -1.60 -6.15 13.18
N SER A 133 -0.59 -6.10 14.04
CA SER A 133 0.82 -5.98 13.64
C SER A 133 1.40 -7.29 13.09
N ARG A 134 0.70 -8.40 13.28
CA ARG A 134 1.10 -9.75 12.93
C ARG A 134 0.23 -10.39 11.86
N VAL A 135 -0.52 -9.61 11.11
CA VAL A 135 -1.25 -10.04 9.91
C VAL A 135 -0.61 -9.36 8.70
N ASP A 136 -0.31 -10.14 7.66
CA ASP A 136 0.35 -9.66 6.46
C ASP A 136 -0.55 -9.86 5.24
N VAL A 137 -0.96 -8.76 4.60
CA VAL A 137 -1.83 -8.77 3.41
C VAL A 137 -1.02 -8.35 2.18
N ARG A 138 -0.58 -9.32 1.40
CA ARG A 138 0.23 -9.15 0.17
C ARG A 138 -0.64 -9.21 -1.10
N GLY A 139 -1.84 -8.64 -1.03
CA GLY A 139 -2.79 -8.66 -2.13
C GLY A 139 -4.09 -7.99 -1.73
N GLU A 140 -5.21 -8.56 -2.16
CA GLU A 140 -6.56 -8.11 -1.87
C GLU A 140 -7.27 -9.13 -0.98
N VAL A 141 -7.88 -8.68 0.12
CA VAL A 141 -8.71 -9.53 0.99
C VAL A 141 -10.10 -8.91 1.08
N LYS A 142 -11.10 -9.68 0.64
CA LYS A 142 -12.51 -9.34 0.82
C LYS A 142 -13.10 -10.24 1.90
N THR A 143 -13.81 -9.65 2.86
CA THR A 143 -14.36 -10.38 3.99
C THR A 143 -15.86 -10.17 4.11
N GLY A 144 -16.57 -11.20 4.54
CA GLY A 144 -17.88 -11.05 5.13
C GLY A 144 -17.79 -10.51 6.57
N SER A 145 -18.90 -10.54 7.29
CA SER A 145 -19.00 -10.07 8.68
C SER A 145 -18.41 -11.07 9.67
N ASP A 146 -17.97 -10.57 10.82
CA ASP A 146 -17.61 -11.37 12.01
C ASP A 146 -16.50 -12.42 11.76
N CYS A 147 -15.59 -12.15 10.83
CA CYS A 147 -14.41 -12.98 10.64
C CYS A 147 -13.40 -12.75 11.79
N VAL A 148 -12.69 -13.81 12.18
CA VAL A 148 -11.63 -13.76 13.19
C VAL A 148 -10.32 -14.25 12.57
N ILE A 149 -9.28 -13.43 12.66
CA ILE A 149 -7.95 -13.74 12.11
C ILE A 149 -6.92 -13.69 13.24
N ASP A 150 -6.23 -14.80 13.42
CA ASP A 150 -5.21 -14.97 14.44
C ASP A 150 -3.84 -14.43 13.97
N VAL A 151 -2.83 -14.54 14.79
CA VAL A 151 -1.48 -13.99 14.57
C VAL A 151 -0.71 -14.75 13.48
N ASN A 152 0.20 -14.04 12.80
CA ASN A 152 1.08 -14.57 11.75
C ASN A 152 0.32 -15.18 10.56
N VAL A 153 -0.88 -14.69 10.28
CA VAL A 153 -1.60 -15.07 9.08
C VAL A 153 -1.09 -14.22 7.91
N ILE A 154 -0.85 -14.88 6.79
CA ILE A 154 -0.42 -14.26 5.54
C ILE A 154 -1.48 -14.50 4.48
N PHE A 155 -1.95 -13.42 3.87
CA PHE A 155 -2.81 -13.46 2.69
C PHE A 155 -2.03 -13.01 1.46
N GLU A 156 -2.08 -13.80 0.38
CA GLU A 156 -1.44 -13.50 -0.89
C GLU A 156 -2.45 -13.52 -2.05
N GLY A 157 -2.24 -12.65 -3.05
CA GLY A 157 -3.13 -12.57 -4.20
C GLY A 157 -4.55 -12.11 -3.85
N ASN A 158 -5.56 -12.80 -4.35
CA ASN A 158 -6.97 -12.46 -4.15
C ASN A 158 -7.64 -13.47 -3.22
N VAL A 159 -7.97 -13.06 -2.01
CA VAL A 159 -8.63 -13.91 -1.00
C VAL A 159 -10.03 -13.39 -0.71
N GLU A 160 -11.01 -14.29 -0.74
CA GLU A 160 -12.39 -13.97 -0.38
C GLU A 160 -12.83 -14.86 0.81
N LEU A 161 -13.23 -14.22 1.91
CA LEU A 161 -13.77 -14.88 3.10
C LEU A 161 -15.26 -14.58 3.21
N GLY A 162 -16.07 -15.60 3.45
CA GLY A 162 -17.48 -15.46 3.80
C GLY A 162 -17.68 -14.90 5.22
N ASN A 163 -18.89 -15.04 5.75
CA ASN A 163 -19.21 -14.60 7.10
C ASN A 163 -18.75 -15.62 8.15
N ASN A 164 -18.41 -15.14 9.35
CA ASN A 164 -18.00 -15.97 10.49
C ASN A 164 -16.87 -16.96 10.16
N VAL A 165 -15.90 -16.56 9.33
CA VAL A 165 -14.73 -17.38 9.01
C VAL A 165 -13.68 -17.18 10.09
N GLU A 166 -13.12 -18.27 10.60
CA GLU A 166 -12.05 -18.26 11.58
C GLU A 166 -10.74 -18.75 10.94
N ILE A 167 -9.68 -17.94 10.99
CA ILE A 167 -8.36 -18.29 10.47
C ILE A 167 -7.38 -18.38 11.63
N GLY A 168 -6.87 -19.59 11.88
CA GLY A 168 -5.91 -19.87 12.96
C GLY A 168 -4.50 -19.40 12.65
N ALA A 169 -3.71 -19.29 13.69
CA ALA A 169 -2.35 -18.76 13.65
C ALA A 169 -1.41 -19.48 12.67
N ASN A 170 -0.44 -18.73 12.13
CA ASN A 170 0.61 -19.25 11.24
C ASN A 170 0.04 -19.92 9.95
N THR A 171 -1.07 -19.42 9.46
CA THR A 171 -1.73 -19.91 8.23
C THR A 171 -1.36 -19.01 7.05
N ILE A 172 -1.11 -19.63 5.90
CA ILE A 172 -0.89 -18.93 4.62
C ILE A 172 -2.04 -19.24 3.68
N ILE A 173 -2.66 -18.22 3.11
CA ILE A 173 -3.78 -18.35 2.18
C ILE A 173 -3.49 -17.51 0.93
N CYS A 174 -3.46 -18.19 -0.22
CA CYS A 174 -3.19 -17.57 -1.51
C CYS A 174 -4.35 -17.84 -2.49
N ASP A 175 -4.80 -16.81 -3.22
CA ASP A 175 -5.78 -16.89 -4.32
C ASP A 175 -6.99 -17.82 -4.06
N THR A 176 -7.60 -17.72 -2.88
CA THR A 176 -8.54 -18.70 -2.36
C THR A 176 -9.87 -18.07 -1.96
N LYS A 177 -10.99 -18.81 -2.18
CA LYS A 177 -12.32 -18.47 -1.68
C LYS A 177 -12.74 -19.42 -0.59
N ILE A 178 -13.22 -18.85 0.53
CA ILE A 178 -13.65 -19.61 1.73
C ILE A 178 -15.07 -19.21 2.07
N GLY A 179 -15.96 -20.20 2.14
CA GLY A 179 -17.38 -20.02 2.45
C GLY A 179 -17.66 -19.80 3.94
N ASP A 180 -18.89 -19.40 4.23
CA ASP A 180 -19.37 -19.00 5.55
C ASP A 180 -19.16 -20.08 6.64
N ASN A 181 -18.89 -19.61 7.86
CA ASN A 181 -18.77 -20.47 9.06
C ASN A 181 -17.67 -21.55 8.93
N THR A 182 -16.67 -21.32 8.11
CA THR A 182 -15.54 -22.23 7.89
C THR A 182 -14.39 -21.88 8.83
N LYS A 183 -13.73 -22.92 9.35
CA LYS A 183 -12.57 -22.80 10.24
C LYS A 183 -11.33 -23.35 9.56
N ILE A 184 -10.31 -22.52 9.46
CA ILE A 184 -8.97 -22.91 9.05
C ILE A 184 -8.12 -22.98 10.32
N LEU A 185 -7.68 -24.17 10.66
CA LEU A 185 -6.91 -24.42 11.87
C LEU A 185 -5.41 -24.07 11.66
N PRO A 186 -4.66 -23.80 12.74
CA PRO A 186 -3.29 -23.28 12.65
C PRO A 186 -2.34 -24.09 11.77
N PHE A 187 -1.31 -23.40 11.25
CA PHE A 187 -0.25 -23.98 10.42
C PHE A 187 -0.74 -24.64 9.12
N SER A 188 -1.87 -24.20 8.58
CA SER A 188 -2.36 -24.68 7.29
C SER A 188 -1.86 -23.81 6.15
N HIS A 189 -1.65 -24.40 4.98
CA HIS A 189 -1.24 -23.70 3.77
C HIS A 189 -2.26 -23.99 2.65
N ILE A 190 -2.89 -22.94 2.15
CA ILE A 190 -4.00 -23.05 1.20
C ILE A 190 -3.67 -22.17 -0.01
N ASP A 191 -3.66 -22.79 -1.19
CA ASP A 191 -3.30 -22.13 -2.43
C ASP A 191 -4.31 -22.45 -3.52
N SER A 192 -4.78 -21.44 -4.23
CA SER A 192 -5.61 -21.50 -5.44
C SER A 192 -6.77 -22.50 -5.30
N SER A 193 -7.48 -22.41 -4.17
CA SER A 193 -8.50 -23.40 -3.77
C SER A 193 -9.87 -22.76 -3.59
N LYS A 194 -10.91 -23.60 -3.61
CA LYS A 194 -12.28 -23.21 -3.27
C LYS A 194 -12.76 -24.06 -2.10
N ILE A 195 -13.14 -23.40 -1.02
CA ILE A 195 -13.59 -24.05 0.21
C ILE A 195 -15.03 -23.60 0.47
N GLY A 196 -15.94 -24.54 0.60
CA GLY A 196 -17.34 -24.32 0.89
C GLY A 196 -17.60 -23.83 2.32
N ALA A 197 -18.86 -23.74 2.66
CA ALA A 197 -19.30 -23.30 3.97
C ALA A 197 -19.21 -24.44 5.02
N LYS A 198 -19.08 -24.05 6.30
CA LYS A 198 -19.10 -24.98 7.45
C LYS A 198 -18.02 -26.07 7.39
N CYS A 199 -16.91 -25.80 6.72
CA CYS A 199 -15.75 -26.68 6.65
C CYS A 199 -14.83 -26.52 7.87
N SER A 200 -14.04 -27.57 8.12
CA SER A 200 -12.95 -27.52 9.10
C SER A 200 -11.67 -28.06 8.45
N ILE A 201 -10.65 -27.23 8.33
CA ILE A 201 -9.42 -27.53 7.58
C ILE A 201 -8.23 -27.47 8.50
N GLY A 202 -7.44 -28.54 8.58
CA GLY A 202 -6.22 -28.62 9.37
C GLY A 202 -6.41 -29.23 10.77
N PRO A 203 -5.47 -28.94 11.71
CA PRO A 203 -4.25 -28.13 11.52
C PRO A 203 -3.23 -28.82 10.60
N TYR A 204 -2.20 -28.07 10.15
CA TYR A 204 -1.13 -28.60 9.27
C TYR A 204 -1.68 -29.21 7.97
N ALA A 205 -2.78 -28.70 7.43
CA ALA A 205 -3.30 -29.13 6.15
C ALA A 205 -2.66 -28.32 5.01
N ARG A 206 -2.45 -28.97 3.86
CA ARG A 206 -1.98 -28.34 2.66
C ARG A 206 -2.97 -28.52 1.51
N LEU A 207 -3.71 -27.47 1.17
CA LEU A 207 -4.55 -27.46 0.00
C LEU A 207 -3.82 -26.78 -1.16
N ARG A 208 -3.59 -27.52 -2.24
CA ARG A 208 -2.88 -27.01 -3.42
C ARG A 208 -3.85 -26.67 -4.52
N GLU A 209 -3.34 -25.97 -5.51
CA GLU A 209 -4.02 -25.53 -6.72
C GLU A 209 -5.10 -26.52 -7.21
N GLY A 210 -6.30 -26.00 -7.45
CA GLY A 210 -7.43 -26.75 -7.99
C GLY A 210 -8.13 -27.67 -6.99
N SER A 211 -7.87 -27.51 -5.69
CA SER A 211 -8.64 -28.20 -4.65
C SER A 211 -10.01 -27.55 -4.46
N VAL A 212 -11.06 -28.35 -4.48
CA VAL A 212 -12.44 -27.93 -4.23
C VAL A 212 -12.96 -28.70 -3.04
N ILE A 213 -13.20 -28.00 -1.93
CA ILE A 213 -13.72 -28.58 -0.69
C ILE A 213 -15.18 -28.18 -0.57
N MET A 214 -16.08 -29.15 -0.57
CA MET A 214 -17.53 -28.94 -0.52
C MET A 214 -17.98 -28.61 0.90
N ASP A 215 -19.21 -28.09 1.02
CA ASP A 215 -19.79 -27.66 2.29
C ASP A 215 -19.77 -28.76 3.36
N GLY A 216 -19.38 -28.39 4.57
CA GLY A 216 -19.34 -29.24 5.73
C GLY A 216 -18.25 -30.32 5.72
N ALA A 217 -17.32 -30.28 4.77
CA ALA A 217 -16.23 -31.24 4.72
C ALA A 217 -15.18 -30.97 5.81
N ARG A 218 -14.49 -32.03 6.22
CA ARG A 218 -13.43 -31.97 7.22
C ARG A 218 -12.12 -32.52 6.62
N ILE A 219 -11.07 -31.70 6.70
CA ILE A 219 -9.71 -32.09 6.32
C ILE A 219 -8.87 -32.11 7.60
N GLY A 220 -8.32 -33.25 7.94
CA GLY A 220 -7.52 -33.42 9.15
C GLY A 220 -6.08 -32.91 9.00
N ASN A 221 -5.29 -33.17 10.03
CA ASN A 221 -3.87 -32.79 10.05
C ASN A 221 -3.03 -33.64 9.08
N PHE A 222 -1.98 -33.01 8.53
CA PHE A 222 -1.01 -33.62 7.59
C PHE A 222 -1.65 -34.16 6.31
N VAL A 223 -2.81 -33.64 5.93
CA VAL A 223 -3.46 -33.99 4.65
C VAL A 223 -3.01 -33.01 3.58
N GLU A 224 -2.59 -33.53 2.45
CA GLU A 224 -2.33 -32.76 1.23
C GLU A 224 -3.37 -33.08 0.16
N THR A 225 -3.89 -32.05 -0.51
CA THR A 225 -4.82 -32.19 -1.66
C THR A 225 -4.29 -31.42 -2.87
N LYS A 226 -4.59 -31.92 -4.07
CA LYS A 226 -4.28 -31.22 -5.33
C LYS A 226 -5.25 -31.64 -6.41
N LYS A 227 -5.82 -30.66 -7.14
CA LYS A 227 -6.72 -30.90 -8.31
C LYS A 227 -7.79 -31.97 -8.01
N THR A 228 -8.44 -31.84 -6.86
CA THR A 228 -9.44 -32.83 -6.38
C THR A 228 -10.64 -32.15 -5.80
N SER A 229 -11.78 -32.85 -5.82
CA SER A 229 -13.00 -32.45 -5.13
C SER A 229 -13.25 -33.36 -3.94
N LEU A 230 -13.44 -32.80 -2.76
CA LEU A 230 -13.73 -33.53 -1.53
C LEU A 230 -15.07 -33.08 -0.94
N GLY A 231 -15.96 -34.03 -0.72
CA GLY A 231 -17.23 -33.86 -0.04
C GLY A 231 -17.16 -34.29 1.43
N ARG A 232 -18.34 -34.47 2.03
CA ARG A 232 -18.51 -35.05 3.37
C ARG A 232 -18.12 -36.50 3.41
#